data_67e7ddabd28db91a086fe30ceb662464
#
_entry.id   67e7ddabd28db91a086fe30ceb662464
#
_cell.length_a   1.000
_cell.length_b   1.000
_cell.length_c   1.000
_cell.angle_alpha   90.00
_cell.angle_beta   90.00
_cell.angle_gamma   90.00
#
_symmetry.space_group_name_H-M   'P 1'
#
loop_
_entity.id
_entity.type
_entity.pdbx_description
1 polymer ?
#
loop_
_entity_poly.entity_id
_entity_poly.type
_entity_poly.pdbx_seq_one_letter_code
_entity_poly.pdbx_strand_id
1 'polypeptide(L)'
;PITNCSNSADKIVSILPAPIADFTLGPQTTDIDNPNIFFLNKSEQANSLVWNLGDGQTISDSISFTYTYSDTGTYIVELIISNQYGCGDTVQNSVIINPVYTCYIPNAFTPNNDGKNDSFGPVMTAMKSYIIKIYDRWGGIVFNQENKDWDGADYPTGIYNYNIEAIDYKNKVFRYAGKITLAR
;
A
#
# COMPACT_ATOMS: atom_id res chain seq x y z
N PRO A 1 -75.89 39.64 6.81
CA PRO A 1 -75.27 38.30 6.69
C PRO A 1 -73.84 38.43 6.15
N ILE A 2 -72.93 38.07 6.99
CA ILE A 2 -71.51 38.03 6.60
C ILE A 2 -71.31 36.69 5.92
N THR A 3 -71.19 36.71 4.61
CA THR A 3 -70.78 35.52 3.87
C THR A 3 -69.32 35.25 4.14
N ASN A 4 -69.06 34.20 4.90
CA ASN A 4 -67.71 33.72 5.20
C ASN A 4 -67.19 33.00 3.94
N CYS A 5 -66.43 33.71 3.08
CA CYS A 5 -65.76 33.10 1.93
C CYS A 5 -64.52 32.51 2.40
N SER A 6 -64.42 31.20 2.43
CA SER A 6 -63.15 30.46 2.61
C SER A 6 -62.60 29.97 1.24
N ASN A 7 -61.37 30.21 0.98
CA ASN A 7 -60.63 29.62 -0.16
C ASN A 7 -59.60 28.61 0.36
N SER A 8 -59.65 27.42 -0.13
CA SER A 8 -58.63 26.37 0.18
C SER A 8 -57.90 26.00 -1.11
N ALA A 9 -56.60 25.87 -1.03
CA ALA A 9 -55.77 25.36 -2.11
C ALA A 9 -55.00 24.13 -1.61
N ASP A 10 -55.18 23.00 -2.25
CA ASP A 10 -54.45 21.77 -1.98
C ASP A 10 -53.24 21.73 -2.89
N LYS A 11 -52.04 21.47 -2.29
CA LYS A 11 -50.80 21.24 -3.01
C LYS A 11 -50.36 19.80 -2.79
N ILE A 12 -50.32 19.02 -3.87
CA ILE A 12 -49.78 17.68 -3.84
C ILE A 12 -48.26 17.78 -3.77
N VAL A 13 -47.63 17.23 -2.75
CA VAL A 13 -46.20 17.08 -2.60
C VAL A 13 -45.86 15.61 -2.86
N SER A 14 -45.15 15.34 -3.94
CA SER A 14 -44.62 14.01 -4.23
C SER A 14 -43.22 13.87 -3.64
N ILE A 15 -43.01 12.90 -2.76
CA ILE A 15 -41.72 12.54 -2.26
C ILE A 15 -41.14 11.50 -3.23
N LEU A 16 -40.03 11.83 -3.89
CA LEU A 16 -39.31 10.91 -4.77
C LEU A 16 -38.39 10.02 -3.92
N PRO A 17 -38.31 8.71 -4.23
CA PRO A 17 -37.40 7.81 -3.51
C PRO A 17 -35.94 8.22 -3.74
N ALA A 18 -35.18 8.32 -2.66
CA ALA A 18 -33.75 8.53 -2.73
C ALA A 18 -33.00 7.17 -2.92
N PRO A 19 -31.95 7.10 -3.72
CA PRO A 19 -31.12 5.90 -3.81
C PRO A 19 -30.30 5.73 -2.51
N ILE A 20 -29.91 4.49 -2.22
CA ILE A 20 -29.05 4.15 -1.09
C ILE A 20 -27.79 3.51 -1.64
N ALA A 21 -26.64 4.15 -1.39
CA ALA A 21 -25.33 3.65 -1.81
C ALA A 21 -24.82 2.56 -0.86
N ASP A 22 -24.51 1.39 -1.38
CA ASP A 22 -23.87 0.31 -0.65
C ASP A 22 -23.03 -0.57 -1.58
N PHE A 23 -21.91 -1.06 -1.08
CA PHE A 23 -21.08 -2.04 -1.79
C PHE A 23 -20.25 -2.90 -0.84
N THR A 24 -19.82 -4.06 -1.34
CA THR A 24 -18.81 -4.90 -0.70
C THR A 24 -17.58 -4.99 -1.58
N LEU A 25 -16.44 -5.15 -0.95
CA LEU A 25 -15.17 -5.43 -1.60
C LEU A 25 -14.43 -6.56 -0.88
N GLY A 26 -13.50 -7.21 -1.56
CA GLY A 26 -12.68 -8.25 -0.96
C GLY A 26 -11.53 -8.71 -1.85
N PRO A 27 -10.37 -8.99 -1.24
CA PRO A 27 -10.02 -8.76 0.16
C PRO A 27 -9.83 -7.26 0.47
N GLN A 28 -10.14 -6.82 1.69
CA GLN A 28 -9.93 -5.41 2.11
C GLN A 28 -8.44 -5.08 2.29
N THR A 29 -7.63 -6.09 2.62
CA THR A 29 -6.18 -5.97 2.78
C THR A 29 -5.51 -7.12 2.06
N THR A 30 -4.54 -6.82 1.21
CA THR A 30 -3.70 -7.79 0.50
C THR A 30 -2.29 -7.23 0.31
N ASP A 31 -1.45 -7.96 -0.42
CA ASP A 31 -0.08 -7.56 -0.72
C ASP A 31 0.08 -7.28 -2.23
N ILE A 32 1.15 -6.56 -2.59
CA ILE A 32 1.44 -6.16 -3.99
C ILE A 32 1.69 -7.37 -4.91
N ASP A 33 2.00 -8.55 -4.38
CA ASP A 33 2.15 -9.78 -5.17
C ASP A 33 0.80 -10.34 -5.62
N ASN A 34 -0.31 -9.95 -4.95
CA ASN A 34 -1.67 -10.32 -5.31
C ASN A 34 -2.66 -9.16 -5.07
N PRO A 35 -2.53 -8.04 -5.81
CA PRO A 35 -3.25 -6.80 -5.54
C PRO A 35 -4.66 -6.76 -6.17
N ASN A 36 -5.27 -7.92 -6.36
CA ASN A 36 -6.59 -8.04 -7.00
C ASN A 36 -7.70 -7.89 -5.96
N ILE A 37 -8.59 -6.92 -6.16
CA ILE A 37 -9.73 -6.65 -5.31
C ILE A 37 -11.01 -6.82 -6.12
N PHE A 38 -11.93 -7.62 -5.63
CA PHE A 38 -13.26 -7.77 -6.18
C PHE A 38 -14.21 -6.77 -5.57
N PHE A 39 -15.02 -6.11 -6.40
CA PHE A 39 -16.03 -5.13 -6.01
C PHE A 39 -17.41 -5.62 -6.44
N LEU A 40 -18.39 -5.44 -5.56
CA LEU A 40 -19.79 -5.79 -5.82
C LEU A 40 -20.69 -4.66 -5.30
N ASN A 41 -21.42 -4.01 -6.22
CA ASN A 41 -22.46 -3.05 -5.89
C ASN A 41 -23.64 -3.74 -5.20
N LYS A 42 -24.13 -3.12 -4.13
CA LYS A 42 -25.34 -3.50 -3.39
C LYS A 42 -26.31 -2.34 -3.22
N SER A 43 -26.08 -1.25 -3.95
CA SER A 43 -26.93 -0.06 -3.89
C SER A 43 -28.35 -0.36 -4.34
N GLU A 44 -29.29 0.35 -3.73
CA GLU A 44 -30.70 0.26 -4.07
C GLU A 44 -31.17 1.51 -4.81
N GLN A 45 -32.13 1.35 -5.74
CA GLN A 45 -32.79 2.43 -6.50
C GLN A 45 -31.83 3.33 -7.30
N ALA A 46 -30.67 2.79 -7.73
CA ALA A 46 -29.67 3.47 -8.55
C ALA A 46 -29.86 3.14 -10.03
N ASN A 47 -29.69 4.16 -10.90
CA ASN A 47 -29.70 4.02 -12.35
C ASN A 47 -28.32 4.28 -12.96
N SER A 48 -27.45 5.01 -12.27
CA SER A 48 -26.08 5.28 -12.67
C SER A 48 -25.13 5.00 -11.51
N LEU A 49 -23.96 4.45 -11.82
CA LEU A 49 -22.93 4.06 -10.88
C LEU A 49 -21.60 4.64 -11.35
N VAL A 50 -20.88 5.33 -10.47
CA VAL A 50 -19.52 5.80 -10.74
C VAL A 50 -18.63 5.39 -9.56
N TRP A 51 -17.64 4.57 -9.85
CA TRP A 51 -16.62 4.14 -8.90
C TRP A 51 -15.37 5.01 -9.05
N ASN A 52 -14.91 5.58 -7.95
CA ASN A 52 -13.57 6.17 -7.84
C ASN A 52 -12.72 5.21 -7.00
N LEU A 53 -11.63 4.69 -7.57
CA LEU A 53 -10.84 3.63 -6.94
C LEU A 53 -9.74 4.14 -6.02
N GLY A 54 -9.58 5.47 -5.91
CA GLY A 54 -8.64 6.11 -4.99
C GLY A 54 -7.22 6.22 -5.52
N ASP A 55 -6.93 5.68 -6.70
CA ASP A 55 -5.64 5.78 -7.40
C ASP A 55 -5.71 6.70 -8.65
N GLY A 56 -6.82 7.43 -8.79
CA GLY A 56 -7.11 8.29 -9.93
C GLY A 56 -7.88 7.61 -11.06
N GLN A 57 -8.17 6.31 -10.95
CA GLN A 57 -8.99 5.59 -11.92
C GLN A 57 -10.45 5.60 -11.51
N THR A 58 -11.32 5.61 -12.53
CA THR A 58 -12.79 5.55 -12.36
C THR A 58 -13.39 4.48 -13.25
N ILE A 59 -14.45 3.84 -12.79
CA ILE A 59 -15.23 2.85 -13.54
C ILE A 59 -16.70 3.25 -13.46
N SER A 60 -17.41 3.24 -14.60
CA SER A 60 -18.82 3.59 -14.67
C SER A 60 -19.69 2.36 -14.95
N ASP A 61 -20.91 2.37 -14.42
CA ASP A 61 -22.01 1.45 -14.70
C ASP A 61 -21.69 -0.05 -14.53
N SER A 62 -20.66 -0.37 -13.71
CA SER A 62 -20.30 -1.75 -13.40
C SER A 62 -20.90 -2.21 -12.08
N ILE A 63 -21.68 -3.30 -12.13
CA ILE A 63 -22.32 -3.92 -10.95
C ILE A 63 -21.27 -4.72 -10.15
N SER A 64 -20.38 -5.42 -10.86
CA SER A 64 -19.28 -6.17 -10.24
C SER A 64 -18.07 -6.22 -11.16
N PHE A 65 -16.88 -6.15 -10.58
CA PHE A 65 -15.62 -6.23 -11.31
C PHE A 65 -14.47 -6.59 -10.38
N THR A 66 -13.36 -7.02 -10.97
CA THR A 66 -12.07 -7.14 -10.26
C THR A 66 -11.14 -6.04 -10.75
N TYR A 67 -10.50 -5.35 -9.83
CA TYR A 67 -9.50 -4.32 -10.12
C TYR A 67 -8.15 -4.72 -9.54
N THR A 68 -7.07 -4.42 -10.27
CA THR A 68 -5.70 -4.71 -9.89
C THR A 68 -4.98 -3.39 -9.61
N TYR A 69 -4.62 -3.16 -8.35
CA TYR A 69 -3.82 -1.99 -7.98
C TYR A 69 -2.36 -2.18 -8.39
N SER A 70 -1.76 -1.15 -8.97
CA SER A 70 -0.38 -1.20 -9.50
C SER A 70 0.68 -0.87 -8.46
N ASP A 71 0.30 -0.31 -7.31
CA ASP A 71 1.24 0.15 -6.30
C ASP A 71 0.74 -0.16 -4.88
N THR A 72 1.65 -0.05 -3.91
CA THR A 72 1.32 -0.20 -2.49
C THR A 72 0.70 1.07 -1.94
N GLY A 73 -0.26 0.94 -1.03
CA GLY A 73 -0.90 2.10 -0.44
C GLY A 73 -2.22 1.79 0.25
N THR A 74 -2.84 2.84 0.76
CA THR A 74 -4.22 2.82 1.23
C THR A 74 -5.07 3.66 0.29
N TYR A 75 -6.02 3.03 -0.35
CA TYR A 75 -6.90 3.63 -1.35
C TYR A 75 -8.29 3.80 -0.76
N ILE A 76 -8.82 5.02 -0.82
CA ILE A 76 -10.21 5.29 -0.45
C ILE A 76 -11.05 5.08 -1.70
N VAL A 77 -11.84 4.03 -1.69
CA VAL A 77 -12.78 3.73 -2.76
C VAL A 77 -14.11 4.39 -2.46
N GLU A 78 -14.65 5.09 -3.44
CA GLU A 78 -15.92 5.78 -3.36
C GLU A 78 -16.85 5.28 -4.46
N LEU A 79 -18.08 4.94 -4.08
CA LEU A 79 -19.17 4.67 -5.01
C LEU A 79 -20.16 5.82 -4.95
N ILE A 80 -20.34 6.50 -6.07
CA ILE A 80 -21.30 7.56 -6.29
C ILE A 80 -22.44 6.99 -7.13
N ILE A 81 -23.66 7.13 -6.68
CA ILE A 81 -24.85 6.66 -7.37
C ILE A 81 -25.82 7.78 -7.63
N SER A 82 -26.64 7.62 -8.67
CA SER A 82 -27.79 8.50 -8.90
C SER A 82 -28.98 7.75 -9.48
N ASN A 83 -30.18 8.28 -9.27
CA ASN A 83 -31.39 7.74 -9.86
C ASN A 83 -31.93 8.62 -11.01
N GLN A 84 -32.97 8.15 -11.69
CA GLN A 84 -33.60 8.86 -12.83
C GLN A 84 -34.20 10.25 -12.44
N TYR A 85 -34.35 10.54 -11.17
CA TYR A 85 -34.89 11.81 -10.68
C TYR A 85 -33.84 12.83 -10.30
N GLY A 86 -32.56 12.47 -10.47
CA GLY A 86 -31.39 13.30 -10.13
C GLY A 86 -31.02 13.28 -8.63
N CYS A 87 -31.63 12.40 -7.82
CA CYS A 87 -31.18 12.18 -6.45
C CYS A 87 -29.95 11.28 -6.46
N GLY A 88 -28.96 11.59 -5.63
CA GLY A 88 -27.73 10.82 -5.50
C GLY A 88 -27.43 10.45 -4.06
N ASP A 89 -26.55 9.46 -3.90
CA ASP A 89 -25.95 9.05 -2.63
C ASP A 89 -24.51 8.56 -2.88
N THR A 90 -23.70 8.53 -1.81
CA THR A 90 -22.27 8.18 -1.90
C THR A 90 -21.86 7.39 -0.68
N VAL A 91 -21.07 6.33 -0.91
CA VAL A 91 -20.48 5.51 0.15
C VAL A 91 -18.99 5.28 -0.11
N GLN A 92 -18.19 5.26 0.95
CA GLN A 92 -16.75 5.06 0.90
C GLN A 92 -16.33 3.83 1.71
N ASN A 93 -15.26 3.17 1.24
CA ASN A 93 -14.55 2.12 1.96
C ASN A 93 -13.07 2.18 1.60
N SER A 94 -12.20 1.49 2.33
CA SER A 94 -10.76 1.50 2.08
C SER A 94 -10.24 0.15 1.64
N VAL A 95 -9.22 0.17 0.76
CA VAL A 95 -8.40 -0.97 0.36
C VAL A 95 -6.97 -0.72 0.78
N ILE A 96 -6.30 -1.72 1.31
CA ILE A 96 -4.89 -1.65 1.73
C ILE A 96 -4.07 -2.65 0.93
N ILE A 97 -3.12 -2.14 0.15
CA ILE A 97 -2.13 -2.95 -0.58
C ILE A 97 -0.78 -2.81 0.14
N ASN A 98 -0.35 -3.88 0.79
CA ASN A 98 0.90 -3.89 1.56
C ASN A 98 2.10 -4.16 0.66
N PRO A 99 3.27 -3.57 0.97
CA PRO A 99 4.51 -3.98 0.33
C PRO A 99 4.93 -5.37 0.81
N VAL A 100 5.58 -6.14 -0.08
CA VAL A 100 6.19 -7.42 0.25
C VAL A 100 7.66 -7.22 0.62
N TYR A 101 8.07 -7.85 1.70
CA TYR A 101 9.45 -7.84 2.14
C TYR A 101 10.34 -8.67 1.21
N THR A 102 11.40 -8.06 0.71
CA THR A 102 12.49 -8.76 0.01
C THR A 102 13.83 -8.39 0.62
N CYS A 103 14.78 -9.32 0.60
CA CYS A 103 16.14 -9.08 1.07
C CYS A 103 17.13 -9.80 0.16
N TYR A 104 18.06 -9.06 -0.41
CA TYR A 104 19.23 -9.56 -1.10
C TYR A 104 20.48 -9.10 -0.36
N ILE A 105 21.39 -10.01 -0.04
CA ILE A 105 22.65 -9.71 0.63
C ILE A 105 23.79 -10.09 -0.34
N PRO A 106 24.60 -9.13 -0.79
CA PRO A 106 25.76 -9.39 -1.64
C PRO A 106 26.77 -10.32 -0.95
N ASN A 107 27.56 -11.06 -1.72
CA ASN A 107 28.61 -11.92 -1.20
C ASN A 107 30.04 -11.36 -1.43
N ALA A 108 30.14 -10.25 -2.19
CA ALA A 108 31.39 -9.52 -2.42
C ALA A 108 31.10 -8.04 -2.70
N PHE A 109 32.08 -7.19 -2.41
CA PHE A 109 32.06 -5.77 -2.80
C PHE A 109 33.49 -5.27 -3.06
N THR A 110 33.61 -4.18 -3.83
CA THR A 110 34.87 -3.61 -4.30
C THR A 110 34.84 -2.09 -4.12
N PRO A 111 35.34 -1.54 -3.01
CA PRO A 111 35.35 -0.11 -2.75
C PRO A 111 36.45 0.60 -3.57
N ASN A 112 36.19 0.83 -4.85
CA ASN A 112 37.08 1.48 -5.81
C ASN A 112 36.56 2.85 -6.28
N ASN A 113 35.42 3.31 -5.75
CA ASN A 113 34.74 4.56 -6.07
C ASN A 113 34.29 4.68 -7.53
N ASP A 114 33.94 3.57 -8.18
CA ASP A 114 33.35 3.58 -9.53
C ASP A 114 31.80 3.68 -9.52
N GLY A 115 31.20 3.76 -8.34
CA GLY A 115 29.76 3.85 -8.12
C GLY A 115 29.06 2.48 -8.15
N LYS A 116 29.80 1.37 -8.19
CA LYS A 116 29.25 0.01 -8.22
C LYS A 116 29.86 -0.86 -7.14
N ASN A 117 29.01 -1.40 -6.26
CA ASN A 117 29.46 -2.28 -5.17
C ASN A 117 30.58 -1.67 -4.29
N ASP A 118 30.56 -0.36 -4.10
CA ASP A 118 31.53 0.35 -3.27
C ASP A 118 31.31 0.17 -1.77
N SER A 119 30.14 -0.36 -1.39
CA SER A 119 29.79 -0.66 -0.01
C SER A 119 29.07 -1.99 0.10
N PHE A 120 29.13 -2.57 1.30
CA PHE A 120 28.39 -3.78 1.67
C PHE A 120 27.24 -3.45 2.61
N GLY A 121 26.04 -3.75 2.16
CA GLY A 121 24.82 -3.71 2.94
C GLY A 121 23.74 -4.58 2.30
N PRO A 122 22.66 -4.85 2.99
CA PRO A 122 21.53 -5.57 2.43
C PRO A 122 20.70 -4.68 1.51
N VAL A 123 20.34 -5.16 0.33
CA VAL A 123 19.34 -4.52 -0.54
C VAL A 123 17.97 -5.07 -0.16
N MET A 124 17.11 -4.22 0.38
CA MET A 124 15.82 -4.63 0.96
C MET A 124 14.68 -3.75 0.51
N THR A 125 13.49 -4.34 0.42
CA THR A 125 12.22 -3.62 0.27
C THR A 125 11.34 -3.83 1.49
N ALA A 126 10.42 -2.90 1.74
CA ALA A 126 9.46 -2.97 2.85
C ALA A 126 10.11 -3.13 4.24
N MET A 127 11.25 -2.48 4.45
CA MET A 127 11.98 -2.47 5.70
C MET A 127 11.80 -1.16 6.47
N LYS A 128 11.77 -1.27 7.80
CA LYS A 128 11.79 -0.13 8.72
C LYS A 128 13.22 0.24 9.10
N SER A 129 14.02 -0.74 9.47
CA SER A 129 15.43 -0.55 9.83
C SER A 129 16.22 -1.86 9.77
N TYR A 130 17.55 -1.75 9.72
CA TYR A 130 18.45 -2.87 9.91
C TYR A 130 19.68 -2.47 10.72
N ILE A 131 20.26 -3.43 11.43
CA ILE A 131 21.57 -3.31 12.10
C ILE A 131 22.51 -4.31 11.44
N ILE A 132 23.68 -3.83 11.03
CA ILE A 132 24.73 -4.66 10.45
C ILE A 132 25.94 -4.69 11.36
N LYS A 133 26.47 -5.90 11.64
CA LYS A 133 27.71 -6.13 12.36
C LYS A 133 28.65 -6.94 11.48
N ILE A 134 29.87 -6.43 11.28
CA ILE A 134 30.92 -7.10 10.52
C ILE A 134 32.03 -7.51 11.48
N TYR A 135 32.55 -8.69 11.28
CA TYR A 135 33.60 -9.28 12.10
C TYR A 135 34.80 -9.69 11.23
N ASP A 136 35.98 -9.48 11.74
CA ASP A 136 37.21 -10.02 11.16
C ASP A 136 37.31 -11.55 11.35
N ARG A 137 38.38 -12.16 10.85
CA ARG A 137 38.63 -13.61 10.94
C ARG A 137 38.85 -14.09 12.39
N TRP A 138 39.13 -13.21 13.33
CA TRP A 138 39.32 -13.52 14.76
C TRP A 138 38.09 -13.25 15.61
N GLY A 139 37.02 -12.76 15.00
CA GLY A 139 35.76 -12.41 15.69
C GLY A 139 35.73 -11.00 16.26
N GLY A 140 36.74 -10.18 15.95
CA GLY A 140 36.71 -8.76 16.30
C GLY A 140 35.68 -8.01 15.48
N ILE A 141 34.89 -7.11 16.13
CA ILE A 141 33.91 -6.26 15.43
C ILE A 141 34.69 -5.15 14.71
N VAL A 142 34.56 -5.09 13.39
CA VAL A 142 35.16 -4.05 12.55
C VAL A 142 34.12 -3.00 12.10
N PHE A 143 32.83 -3.35 12.14
CA PHE A 143 31.75 -2.42 11.84
C PHE A 143 30.49 -2.80 12.62
N ASN A 144 29.75 -1.81 13.12
CA ASN A 144 28.48 -2.00 13.81
C ASN A 144 27.67 -0.70 13.71
N GLN A 145 26.72 -0.68 12.76
CA GLN A 145 25.89 0.51 12.50
C GLN A 145 24.44 0.11 12.18
N GLU A 146 23.55 1.05 12.42
CA GLU A 146 22.15 0.97 12.02
C GLU A 146 21.94 1.78 10.73
N ASN A 147 21.21 1.18 9.76
CA ASN A 147 20.82 1.81 8.48
C ASN A 147 22.00 2.42 7.70
N LYS A 148 23.18 1.82 7.84
CA LYS A 148 24.40 2.27 7.16
C LYS A 148 25.19 1.07 6.62
N ASP A 149 25.60 1.16 5.36
CA ASP A 149 26.43 0.17 4.71
C ASP A 149 27.91 0.33 5.10
N TRP A 150 28.65 -0.78 5.04
CA TRP A 150 30.08 -0.83 5.33
C TRP A 150 30.88 -0.58 4.05
N ASP A 151 31.71 0.46 4.03
CA ASP A 151 32.56 0.84 2.91
C ASP A 151 33.89 0.07 2.85
N GLY A 152 34.29 -0.61 3.92
CA GLY A 152 35.53 -1.40 3.97
C GLY A 152 36.81 -0.59 3.78
N ALA A 153 36.79 0.74 3.75
CA ALA A 153 37.88 1.60 3.29
C ALA A 153 39.19 1.38 4.03
N ASP A 154 39.13 1.19 5.36
CA ASP A 154 40.30 1.09 6.24
C ASP A 154 40.73 -0.38 6.51
N TYR A 155 40.09 -1.35 5.85
CA TYR A 155 40.27 -2.76 6.14
C TYR A 155 40.93 -3.51 4.96
N PRO A 156 41.79 -4.51 5.23
CA PRO A 156 42.47 -5.25 4.18
C PRO A 156 41.51 -6.13 3.37
N THR A 157 41.85 -6.37 2.11
CA THR A 157 41.20 -7.38 1.27
C THR A 157 41.13 -8.72 1.99
N GLY A 158 39.94 -9.35 1.98
CA GLY A 158 39.75 -10.61 2.68
C GLY A 158 38.30 -10.99 2.88
N ILE A 159 38.09 -12.05 3.63
CA ILE A 159 36.76 -12.56 3.99
C ILE A 159 36.44 -12.10 5.41
N TYR A 160 35.26 -11.55 5.55
CA TYR A 160 34.67 -11.09 6.81
C TYR A 160 33.38 -11.85 7.07
N ASN A 161 32.99 -11.97 8.33
CA ASN A 161 31.69 -12.51 8.70
C ASN A 161 30.74 -11.37 8.97
N TYR A 162 29.46 -11.56 8.70
CA TYR A 162 28.44 -10.57 9.04
C TYR A 162 27.27 -11.18 9.80
N ASN A 163 26.64 -10.35 10.62
CA ASN A 163 25.31 -10.54 11.16
C ASN A 163 24.47 -9.32 10.83
N ILE A 164 23.29 -9.54 10.25
CA ILE A 164 22.32 -8.49 9.96
C ILE A 164 21.02 -8.84 10.67
N GLU A 165 20.52 -7.90 11.44
CA GLU A 165 19.18 -7.95 12.02
C GLU A 165 18.34 -6.85 11.37
N ALA A 166 17.25 -7.24 10.73
CA ALA A 166 16.38 -6.37 9.96
C ALA A 166 14.95 -6.43 10.50
N ILE A 167 14.25 -5.29 10.51
CA ILE A 167 12.89 -5.15 11.05
C ILE A 167 11.99 -4.60 9.95
N ASP A 168 10.91 -5.30 9.61
CA ASP A 168 9.93 -4.86 8.63
C ASP A 168 8.90 -3.87 9.23
N TYR A 169 8.00 -3.33 8.38
CA TYR A 169 6.94 -2.42 8.81
C TYR A 169 5.91 -3.06 9.76
N LYS A 170 5.84 -4.39 9.81
CA LYS A 170 4.99 -5.15 10.73
C LYS A 170 5.73 -5.47 12.04
N ASN A 171 6.94 -4.91 12.25
CA ASN A 171 7.86 -5.15 13.37
C ASN A 171 8.34 -6.62 13.47
N LYS A 172 8.28 -7.38 12.38
CA LYS A 172 8.85 -8.70 12.33
C LYS A 172 10.37 -8.61 12.16
N VAL A 173 11.10 -9.39 12.94
CA VAL A 173 12.56 -9.41 12.95
C VAL A 173 13.07 -10.55 12.07
N PHE A 174 13.99 -10.21 11.17
CA PHE A 174 14.72 -11.15 10.32
C PHE A 174 16.20 -11.12 10.67
N ARG A 175 16.84 -12.29 10.74
CA ARG A 175 18.26 -12.41 11.07
C ARG A 175 18.99 -13.15 9.98
N TYR A 176 20.08 -12.55 9.52
CA TYR A 176 20.95 -13.10 8.49
C TYR A 176 22.37 -13.14 9.00
N ALA A 177 23.08 -14.21 8.67
CA ALA A 177 24.49 -14.35 8.96
C ALA A 177 25.20 -15.02 7.78
N GLY A 178 26.39 -14.60 7.51
CA GLY A 178 27.16 -15.12 6.37
C GLY A 178 28.55 -14.55 6.27
N LYS A 179 29.13 -14.71 5.08
CA LYS A 179 30.47 -14.21 4.75
C LYS A 179 30.39 -13.22 3.61
N ILE A 180 31.22 -12.20 3.67
CA ILE A 180 31.40 -11.18 2.64
C ILE A 180 32.86 -11.08 2.25
N THR A 181 33.13 -10.98 0.96
CA THR A 181 34.49 -10.77 0.43
C THR A 181 34.70 -9.29 0.12
N LEU A 182 35.65 -8.67 0.80
CA LEU A 182 36.20 -7.35 0.42
C LEU A 182 37.31 -7.59 -0.61
N ALA A 183 37.12 -7.14 -1.83
CA ALA A 183 38.09 -7.17 -2.92
C ALA A 183 38.54 -5.75 -3.32
N ARG A 184 39.70 -5.60 -3.96
CA ARG A 184 40.22 -4.33 -4.54
C ARG A 184 40.99 -4.65 -5.81
#